data_a313133e8452e02243e4f0550b15d514
#
_entry.id   a313133e8452e02243e4f0550b15d514
#
_cell.length_a   1.000
_cell.length_b   1.000
_cell.length_c   1.000
_cell.angle_alpha   90.00
_cell.angle_beta   90.00
_cell.angle_gamma   90.00
#
_symmetry.space_group_name_H-M   'P 1'
#
loop_
_entity.id
_entity.type
_entity.pdbx_description
1 polymer ?
#
loop_
_entity_poly.entity_id
_entity_poly.type
_entity_poly.pdbx_seq_one_letter_code
_entity_poly.pdbx_strand_id
1 'polypeptide(L)'
;MRKNIFLEDSASDEGRINKGAAKILFGKVYLTKGDFQKAKDKLAEVVEHESEYGFGLHKDYHANWLRDTEAGIEAVLYIEYKEPPFQHNGEMALAGPKYSIPGSLGISALNEADIPTQELYDQFDNRDLRKKTNFKTEFAHLKTGEILKSSIPLSGKFWVEGLETGDRCDVNMHIIRYADAILM
;
A
#
# COMPACT_ATOMS: atom_id res chain seq x y z
N MET A 1 0.11 20.31 -0.07
CA MET A 1 -0.11 20.60 -1.50
C MET A 1 1.14 20.15 -2.25
N ARG A 2 1.09 19.02 -2.97
CA ARG A 2 2.23 18.55 -3.76
C ARG A 2 2.46 19.50 -4.92
N LYS A 3 3.65 20.07 -5.04
CA LYS A 3 4.09 20.68 -6.30
C LYS A 3 4.35 19.54 -7.28
N ASN A 4 3.40 19.27 -8.16
CA ASN A 4 3.64 18.40 -9.30
C ASN A 4 4.66 19.09 -10.21
N ILE A 5 5.90 18.60 -10.19
CA ILE A 5 6.97 19.09 -11.08
C ILE A 5 6.80 18.34 -12.40
N PHE A 6 5.78 18.70 -13.16
CA PHE A 6 5.65 18.31 -14.56
C PHE A 6 6.47 19.26 -15.44
N LEU A 7 6.70 18.85 -16.69
CA LEU A 7 7.38 19.62 -17.70
C LEU A 7 6.69 20.95 -18.02
N GLU A 8 5.44 21.14 -17.57
CA GLU A 8 4.69 22.41 -17.60
C GLU A 8 3.67 22.42 -16.45
N ASP A 9 3.63 23.52 -15.71
CA ASP A 9 2.75 23.74 -14.55
C ASP A 9 1.27 23.80 -14.96
N SER A 10 0.53 22.72 -14.85
CA SER A 10 -0.93 22.81 -14.78
C SER A 10 -1.44 22.11 -13.53
N ALA A 11 -2.28 22.80 -12.77
CA ALA A 11 -2.90 22.33 -11.52
C ALA A 11 -3.86 21.13 -11.73
N SER A 12 -3.95 20.58 -12.94
CA SER A 12 -4.86 19.50 -13.34
C SER A 12 -4.20 18.12 -13.41
N ASP A 13 -2.93 17.97 -12.99
CA ASP A 13 -2.14 16.77 -13.24
C ASP A 13 -2.00 15.83 -12.03
N GLU A 14 -2.91 15.96 -11.06
CA GLU A 14 -3.01 15.01 -9.95
C GLU A 14 -3.33 13.60 -10.48
N GLY A 15 -2.55 12.60 -10.06
CA GLY A 15 -2.68 11.21 -10.54
C GLY A 15 -1.80 10.84 -11.75
N ARG A 16 -1.08 11.80 -12.37
CA ARG A 16 -0.14 11.50 -13.45
C ARG A 16 1.27 11.19 -12.94
N ILE A 17 2.03 10.47 -13.78
CA ILE A 17 3.44 10.18 -13.51
C ILE A 17 4.23 11.48 -13.50
N ASN A 18 4.84 11.80 -12.37
CA ASN A 18 5.69 12.98 -12.22
C ASN A 18 7.16 12.68 -12.59
N LYS A 19 7.96 13.72 -12.69
CA LYS A 19 9.38 13.64 -13.04
C LYS A 19 10.19 12.79 -12.04
N GLY A 20 9.85 12.86 -10.74
CA GLY A 20 10.49 12.03 -9.71
C GLY A 20 10.18 10.54 -9.90
N ALA A 21 8.92 10.19 -10.16
CA ALA A 21 8.53 8.82 -10.45
C ALA A 21 9.25 8.25 -11.68
N ALA A 22 9.36 9.06 -12.75
CA ALA A 22 10.11 8.65 -13.94
C ALA A 22 11.59 8.39 -13.64
N LYS A 23 12.25 9.24 -12.84
CA LYS A 23 13.65 9.06 -12.43
C LYS A 23 13.84 7.79 -11.60
N ILE A 24 12.96 7.53 -10.64
CA ILE A 24 13.01 6.30 -9.83
C ILE A 24 12.83 5.06 -10.70
N LEU A 25 11.90 5.11 -11.65
CA LEU A 25 11.72 4.02 -12.60
C LEU A 25 12.98 3.79 -13.46
N PHE A 26 13.65 4.85 -13.92
CA PHE A 26 14.94 4.72 -14.60
C PHE A 26 16.00 4.10 -13.71
N GLY A 27 16.09 4.51 -12.45
CA GLY A 27 16.97 3.88 -11.45
C GLY A 27 16.74 2.38 -11.35
N LYS A 28 15.47 1.95 -11.23
CA LYS A 28 15.06 0.54 -11.20
C LYS A 28 15.47 -0.21 -12.48
N VAL A 29 15.29 0.39 -13.65
CA VAL A 29 15.72 -0.20 -14.94
C VAL A 29 17.23 -0.39 -14.97
N TYR A 30 18.03 0.60 -14.57
CA TYR A 30 19.48 0.47 -14.52
C TYR A 30 19.93 -0.58 -13.52
N LEU A 31 19.32 -0.63 -12.34
CA LEU A 31 19.59 -1.67 -11.34
C LEU A 31 19.34 -3.08 -11.91
N THR A 32 18.21 -3.27 -12.58
CA THR A 32 17.86 -4.55 -13.22
C THR A 32 18.84 -4.95 -14.34
N LYS A 33 19.39 -3.95 -15.04
CA LYS A 33 20.42 -4.18 -16.08
C LYS A 33 21.83 -4.41 -15.53
N GLY A 34 22.04 -4.27 -14.20
CA GLY A 34 23.35 -4.36 -13.56
C GLY A 34 24.22 -3.11 -13.72
N ASP A 35 23.67 -2.01 -14.22
CA ASP A 35 24.39 -0.72 -14.32
C ASP A 35 24.21 0.07 -13.01
N PHE A 36 24.86 -0.41 -11.96
CA PHE A 36 24.69 0.10 -10.59
C PHE A 36 25.07 1.57 -10.46
N GLN A 37 26.06 2.03 -11.23
CA GLN A 37 26.46 3.43 -11.15
C GLN A 37 25.37 4.36 -11.67
N LYS A 38 24.79 4.07 -12.83
CA LYS A 38 23.67 4.84 -13.37
C LYS A 38 22.40 4.71 -12.54
N ALA A 39 22.17 3.54 -11.92
CA ALA A 39 21.06 3.37 -10.97
C ALA A 39 21.23 4.32 -9.80
N LYS A 40 22.40 4.31 -9.14
CA LYS A 40 22.73 5.21 -8.03
C LYS A 40 22.56 6.68 -8.42
N ASP A 41 23.14 7.11 -9.56
CA ASP A 41 23.08 8.50 -9.99
C ASP A 41 21.63 8.97 -10.18
N LYS A 42 20.78 8.12 -10.79
CA LYS A 42 19.35 8.44 -11.01
C LYS A 42 18.54 8.48 -9.73
N LEU A 43 18.80 7.59 -8.80
CA LEU A 43 18.11 7.56 -7.51
C LEU A 43 18.57 8.71 -6.60
N ALA A 44 19.87 9.02 -6.59
CA ALA A 44 20.42 10.14 -5.85
C ALA A 44 19.80 11.48 -6.30
N GLU A 45 19.56 11.69 -7.61
CA GLU A 45 18.87 12.88 -8.11
C GLU A 45 17.50 13.13 -7.44
N VAL A 46 16.84 12.06 -6.96
CA VAL A 46 15.54 12.19 -6.29
C VAL A 46 15.70 12.25 -4.78
N VAL A 47 16.58 11.43 -4.20
CA VAL A 47 16.76 11.35 -2.74
C VAL A 47 17.39 12.62 -2.19
N GLU A 48 18.37 13.22 -2.89
CA GLU A 48 19.02 14.46 -2.49
C GLU A 48 18.10 15.67 -2.62
N HIS A 49 17.03 15.57 -3.42
CA HIS A 49 16.07 16.65 -3.69
C HIS A 49 14.64 16.24 -3.32
N GLU A 50 14.48 15.37 -2.33
CA GLU A 50 13.17 14.79 -1.95
C GLU A 50 12.09 15.85 -1.70
N SER A 51 12.45 16.96 -1.08
CA SER A 51 11.53 18.06 -0.79
C SER A 51 11.00 18.76 -2.04
N GLU A 52 11.79 18.83 -3.12
CA GLU A 52 11.37 19.41 -4.40
C GLU A 52 10.31 18.54 -5.08
N TYR A 53 10.42 17.22 -4.92
CA TYR A 53 9.43 16.25 -5.44
C TYR A 53 8.25 16.04 -4.50
N GLY A 54 8.32 16.59 -3.28
CA GLY A 54 7.32 16.36 -2.24
C GLY A 54 7.30 14.93 -1.70
N PHE A 55 8.43 14.21 -1.81
CA PHE A 55 8.58 12.86 -1.29
C PHE A 55 9.16 12.86 0.12
N GLY A 56 8.94 11.75 0.83
CA GLY A 56 9.45 11.50 2.17
C GLY A 56 8.95 10.17 2.69
N LEU A 57 9.41 9.76 3.85
CA LEU A 57 8.91 8.58 4.53
C LEU A 57 7.85 8.96 5.57
N HIS A 58 6.80 8.17 5.66
CA HIS A 58 5.87 8.25 6.78
C HIS A 58 6.54 7.83 8.08
N LYS A 59 6.24 8.53 9.18
CA LYS A 59 6.70 8.13 10.52
C LYS A 59 6.09 6.80 10.96
N ASP A 60 4.84 6.56 10.56
CA ASP A 60 4.15 5.30 10.77
C ASP A 60 3.99 4.58 9.42
N TYR A 61 4.57 3.38 9.33
CA TYR A 61 4.45 2.53 8.15
C TYR A 61 2.99 2.26 7.75
N HIS A 62 2.07 2.18 8.74
CA HIS A 62 0.65 1.93 8.49
C HIS A 62 -0.02 3.03 7.66
N ALA A 63 0.48 4.26 7.75
CA ALA A 63 -0.06 5.40 6.99
C ALA A 63 -0.04 5.21 5.46
N ASN A 64 0.81 4.31 4.95
CA ASN A 64 0.80 3.96 3.52
C ASN A 64 -0.47 3.21 3.06
N TRP A 65 -1.28 2.71 4.00
CA TRP A 65 -2.42 1.83 3.72
C TRP A 65 -3.74 2.39 4.27
N LEU A 66 -3.73 3.62 4.77
CA LEU A 66 -4.92 4.31 5.26
C LEU A 66 -5.46 5.24 4.18
N ARG A 67 -6.77 5.20 3.94
CA ARG A 67 -7.49 6.02 2.94
C ARG A 67 -7.08 7.49 2.92
N ASP A 68 -6.90 8.09 4.10
CA ASP A 68 -6.59 9.51 4.21
C ASP A 68 -5.13 9.87 3.93
N THR A 69 -4.22 8.89 3.96
CA THR A 69 -2.77 9.14 3.92
C THR A 69 -2.01 8.30 2.89
N GLU A 70 -2.63 7.29 2.28
CA GLU A 70 -2.00 6.38 1.33
C GLU A 70 -1.44 7.07 0.08
N ALA A 71 -2.12 8.10 -0.42
CA ALA A 71 -1.62 8.97 -1.48
C ALA A 71 -0.64 10.05 -0.95
N GLY A 72 -0.10 9.87 0.26
CA GLY A 72 0.78 10.80 0.97
C GLY A 72 2.20 10.89 0.42
N ILE A 73 3.11 11.43 1.23
CA ILE A 73 4.49 11.78 0.85
C ILE A 73 5.32 10.59 0.38
N GLU A 74 4.97 9.36 0.77
CA GLU A 74 5.70 8.15 0.39
C GLU A 74 5.21 7.54 -0.93
N ALA A 75 3.98 7.86 -1.37
CA ALA A 75 3.43 7.35 -2.62
C ALA A 75 4.07 8.04 -3.83
N VAL A 76 4.83 7.31 -4.65
CA VAL A 76 5.50 7.81 -5.85
C VAL A 76 4.69 7.50 -7.10
N LEU A 77 4.33 6.23 -7.27
CA LEU A 77 3.49 5.74 -8.36
C LEU A 77 2.51 4.72 -7.81
N TYR A 78 1.24 4.93 -8.06
CA TYR A 78 0.17 4.06 -7.58
C TYR A 78 -1.00 4.04 -8.55
N ILE A 79 -1.82 2.99 -8.45
CA ILE A 79 -3.11 2.90 -9.11
C ILE A 79 -4.14 3.46 -8.13
N GLU A 80 -4.85 4.49 -8.54
CA GLU A 80 -5.93 5.08 -7.75
C GLU A 80 -7.21 4.25 -7.92
N TYR A 81 -7.78 3.84 -6.81
CA TYR A 81 -9.07 3.18 -6.74
C TYR A 81 -10.10 4.07 -6.05
N LYS A 82 -11.36 3.88 -6.40
CA LYS A 82 -12.50 4.60 -5.83
C LYS A 82 -13.69 3.67 -5.68
N GLU A 83 -14.55 3.99 -4.74
CA GLU A 83 -15.83 3.28 -4.60
C GLU A 83 -16.67 3.32 -5.89
N PRO A 84 -17.56 2.31 -6.09
CA PRO A 84 -18.46 2.31 -7.24
C PRO A 84 -19.19 3.65 -7.44
N PRO A 85 -19.42 4.06 -8.71
CA PRO A 85 -19.28 3.28 -9.95
C PRO A 85 -17.87 3.22 -10.56
N PHE A 86 -16.86 3.69 -9.84
CA PHE A 86 -15.46 3.67 -10.29
C PHE A 86 -14.79 2.31 -10.07
N GLN A 87 -13.56 2.19 -10.53
CA GLN A 87 -12.75 0.99 -10.35
C GLN A 87 -12.38 0.85 -8.86
N HIS A 88 -12.68 -0.27 -8.25
CA HIS A 88 -12.33 -0.61 -6.87
C HIS A 88 -11.21 -1.67 -6.80
N ASN A 89 -10.55 -1.73 -5.65
CA ASN A 89 -9.50 -2.70 -5.37
C ASN A 89 -10.14 -3.99 -4.79
N GLY A 90 -9.83 -5.13 -5.37
CA GLY A 90 -10.31 -6.44 -4.91
C GLY A 90 -9.44 -7.10 -3.83
N GLU A 91 -8.33 -6.48 -3.41
CA GLU A 91 -7.35 -7.09 -2.49
C GLU A 91 -7.96 -7.45 -1.12
N MET A 92 -8.85 -6.60 -0.58
CA MET A 92 -9.54 -6.92 0.66
C MET A 92 -10.41 -8.18 0.53
N ALA A 93 -11.03 -8.39 -0.63
CA ALA A 93 -11.81 -9.60 -0.89
C ALA A 93 -10.93 -10.85 -0.91
N LEU A 94 -9.75 -10.75 -1.54
CA LEU A 94 -8.81 -11.88 -1.64
C LEU A 94 -8.18 -12.21 -0.29
N ALA A 95 -7.83 -11.18 0.49
CA ALA A 95 -7.14 -11.32 1.77
C ALA A 95 -8.05 -11.54 2.98
N GLY A 96 -9.34 -11.22 2.85
CA GLY A 96 -10.27 -11.24 3.97
C GLY A 96 -10.71 -12.63 4.42
N PRO A 97 -11.02 -12.81 5.72
CA PRO A 97 -11.34 -14.11 6.30
C PRO A 97 -12.70 -14.63 5.81
N LYS A 98 -12.71 -15.88 5.43
CA LYS A 98 -13.92 -16.61 5.00
C LYS A 98 -14.14 -17.90 5.78
N TYR A 99 -13.06 -18.64 6.02
CA TYR A 99 -13.09 -19.96 6.65
C TYR A 99 -12.33 -20.00 7.99
N SER A 100 -11.36 -19.09 8.18
CA SER A 100 -10.47 -19.03 9.35
C SER A 100 -11.14 -18.46 10.61
N ILE A 101 -12.32 -17.85 10.46
CA ILE A 101 -13.10 -17.31 11.58
C ILE A 101 -14.36 -18.14 11.78
N PRO A 102 -14.65 -18.59 13.02
CA PRO A 102 -15.93 -19.22 13.34
C PRO A 102 -17.08 -18.20 13.17
N GLY A 103 -18.00 -18.49 12.26
CA GLY A 103 -19.10 -17.59 11.95
C GLY A 103 -18.78 -16.57 10.85
N SER A 104 -19.64 -15.58 10.71
CA SER A 104 -19.52 -14.54 9.68
C SER A 104 -19.12 -13.21 10.32
N LEU A 105 -18.28 -12.43 9.63
CA LEU A 105 -18.01 -11.04 10.00
C LEU A 105 -19.17 -10.07 9.64
N GLY A 106 -20.19 -10.56 8.93
CA GLY A 106 -21.24 -9.71 8.37
C GLY A 106 -20.78 -8.93 7.12
N ILE A 107 -19.62 -9.27 6.58
CA ILE A 107 -19.01 -8.69 5.37
C ILE A 107 -19.13 -9.72 4.25
N SER A 108 -19.63 -9.30 3.09
CA SER A 108 -19.73 -10.17 1.91
C SER A 108 -18.46 -10.15 1.06
N ALA A 109 -18.38 -11.05 0.06
CA ALA A 109 -17.31 -11.14 -0.92
C ALA A 109 -15.89 -11.30 -0.35
N LEU A 110 -15.73 -11.99 0.78
CA LEU A 110 -14.42 -12.38 1.30
C LEU A 110 -14.08 -13.80 0.80
N ASN A 111 -12.85 -14.01 0.35
CA ASN A 111 -12.45 -15.26 -0.34
C ASN A 111 -11.34 -16.04 0.37
N GLU A 112 -10.53 -15.40 1.21
CA GLU A 112 -9.40 -16.03 1.91
C GLU A 112 -8.45 -16.77 0.93
N ALA A 113 -8.13 -16.13 -0.19
CA ALA A 113 -7.33 -16.71 -1.27
C ALA A 113 -5.86 -16.28 -1.24
N ASP A 114 -5.58 -15.06 -0.78
CA ASP A 114 -4.23 -14.52 -0.64
C ASP A 114 -3.85 -14.44 0.83
N ILE A 115 -3.38 -15.56 1.36
CA ILE A 115 -3.03 -15.72 2.78
C ILE A 115 -1.52 -15.91 2.97
N PRO A 116 -0.93 -15.15 3.90
CA PRO A 116 0.45 -15.37 4.31
C PRO A 116 0.59 -16.73 5.04
N THR A 117 1.74 -17.36 4.88
CA THR A 117 2.02 -18.59 5.64
C THR A 117 2.26 -18.26 7.11
N GLN A 118 1.97 -19.22 8.00
CA GLN A 118 2.29 -19.09 9.42
C GLN A 118 3.78 -18.89 9.64
N GLU A 119 4.62 -19.59 8.86
CA GLU A 119 6.09 -19.44 8.91
C GLU A 119 6.52 -17.99 8.63
N LEU A 120 5.96 -17.35 7.61
CA LEU A 120 6.26 -15.94 7.31
C LEU A 120 5.84 -15.03 8.47
N TYR A 121 4.67 -15.24 9.05
CA TYR A 121 4.20 -14.48 10.21
C TYR A 121 5.14 -14.61 11.41
N ASP A 122 5.63 -15.83 11.68
CA ASP A 122 6.51 -16.14 12.81
C ASP A 122 7.92 -15.55 12.65
N GLN A 123 8.37 -15.33 11.40
CA GLN A 123 9.66 -14.69 11.12
C GLN A 123 9.66 -13.19 11.44
N PHE A 124 8.52 -12.53 11.50
CA PHE A 124 8.47 -11.12 11.91
C PHE A 124 8.62 -10.97 13.42
N ASP A 125 9.66 -10.25 13.85
CA ASP A 125 9.84 -9.87 15.26
C ASP A 125 8.64 -9.03 15.74
N ASN A 126 8.24 -9.20 17.00
CA ASN A 126 7.12 -8.43 17.57
C ASN A 126 7.41 -6.94 17.69
N ARG A 127 8.68 -6.53 17.65
CA ARG A 127 9.12 -5.12 17.61
C ARG A 127 9.06 -4.53 16.20
N ASP A 128 8.93 -5.36 15.17
CA ASP A 128 8.77 -4.87 13.79
C ASP A 128 7.38 -4.28 13.60
N LEU A 129 7.32 -2.96 13.46
CA LEU A 129 6.06 -2.23 13.31
C LEU A 129 5.27 -2.65 12.07
N ARG A 130 5.94 -3.23 11.07
CA ARG A 130 5.30 -3.75 9.85
C ARG A 130 4.44 -4.97 10.13
N LYS A 131 4.77 -5.76 11.17
CA LYS A 131 4.03 -6.99 11.50
C LYS A 131 2.55 -6.73 11.67
N LYS A 132 2.18 -5.75 12.49
CA LYS A 132 0.77 -5.42 12.78
C LYS A 132 0.01 -4.83 11.58
N THR A 133 0.73 -4.25 10.60
CA THR A 133 0.13 -3.72 9.37
C THR A 133 0.00 -4.81 8.32
N ASN A 134 1.04 -5.63 8.17
CA ASN A 134 1.07 -6.68 7.15
C ASN A 134 0.15 -7.85 7.49
N PHE A 135 -0.07 -8.11 8.78
CA PHE A 135 -0.83 -9.27 9.24
C PHE A 135 -1.96 -8.86 10.19
N LYS A 136 -3.11 -9.46 10.01
CA LYS A 136 -4.29 -9.26 10.85
C LYS A 136 -4.81 -10.61 11.33
N THR A 137 -5.03 -10.75 12.63
CA THR A 137 -5.50 -11.98 13.28
C THR A 137 -6.81 -11.77 14.04
N GLU A 138 -7.26 -10.53 14.15
CA GLU A 138 -8.48 -10.15 14.85
C GLU A 138 -9.29 -9.20 13.97
N PHE A 139 -10.61 -9.42 13.92
CA PHE A 139 -11.53 -8.69 13.06
C PHE A 139 -12.79 -8.31 13.83
N ALA A 140 -13.25 -7.08 13.66
CA ALA A 140 -14.52 -6.65 14.22
C ALA A 140 -15.69 -7.14 13.34
N HIS A 141 -16.69 -7.75 13.96
CA HIS A 141 -17.94 -8.05 13.27
C HIS A 141 -18.68 -6.76 12.91
N LEU A 142 -19.07 -6.62 11.65
CA LEU A 142 -19.56 -5.36 11.07
C LEU A 142 -20.71 -4.71 11.86
N LYS A 143 -21.67 -5.52 12.36
CA LYS A 143 -22.86 -4.99 13.04
C LYS A 143 -22.75 -4.97 14.55
N THR A 144 -22.07 -5.95 15.15
CA THR A 144 -22.01 -6.10 16.60
C THR A 144 -20.78 -5.45 17.23
N GLY A 145 -19.72 -5.24 16.43
CA GLY A 145 -18.42 -4.80 16.92
C GLY A 145 -17.65 -5.89 17.70
N GLU A 146 -18.19 -7.09 17.80
CA GLU A 146 -17.53 -8.21 18.47
C GLU A 146 -16.22 -8.54 17.78
N ILE A 147 -15.15 -8.72 18.55
CA ILE A 147 -13.84 -9.09 18.01
C ILE A 147 -13.75 -10.61 17.84
N LEU A 148 -13.64 -11.02 16.61
CA LEU A 148 -13.48 -12.42 16.22
C LEU A 148 -12.03 -12.69 15.84
N LYS A 149 -11.51 -13.85 16.29
CA LYS A 149 -10.12 -14.25 16.03
C LYS A 149 -10.06 -15.22 14.86
N SER A 150 -9.13 -14.94 13.95
CA SER A 150 -8.77 -15.88 12.90
C SER A 150 -7.85 -16.96 13.44
N SER A 151 -8.01 -18.18 12.94
CA SER A 151 -7.12 -19.30 13.24
C SER A 151 -5.76 -19.22 12.54
N ILE A 152 -5.64 -18.33 11.57
CA ILE A 152 -4.41 -18.07 10.77
C ILE A 152 -4.18 -16.58 10.62
N PRO A 153 -2.92 -16.13 10.39
CA PRO A 153 -2.66 -14.74 10.00
C PRO A 153 -3.19 -14.47 8.60
N LEU A 154 -3.83 -13.32 8.42
CA LEU A 154 -4.35 -12.85 7.13
C LEU A 154 -3.65 -11.54 6.74
N SER A 155 -3.68 -11.17 5.46
CA SER A 155 -3.12 -9.89 5.01
C SER A 155 -3.91 -8.72 5.57
N GLY A 156 -3.21 -7.74 6.15
CA GLY A 156 -3.83 -6.57 6.79
C GLY A 156 -3.76 -5.27 5.98
N LYS A 157 -2.91 -5.22 4.95
CA LYS A 157 -2.60 -3.97 4.24
C LYS A 157 -3.81 -3.28 3.62
N PHE A 158 -4.69 -4.04 3.00
CA PHE A 158 -5.88 -3.51 2.30
C PHE A 158 -7.15 -3.68 3.12
N TRP A 159 -7.03 -3.99 4.41
CA TRP A 159 -8.20 -4.14 5.26
C TRP A 159 -8.78 -2.77 5.64
N VAL A 160 -10.03 -2.55 5.29
CA VAL A 160 -10.79 -1.35 5.64
C VAL A 160 -11.94 -1.74 6.57
N GLU A 161 -11.93 -1.16 7.76
CA GLU A 161 -13.02 -1.38 8.72
C GLU A 161 -14.31 -0.72 8.24
N GLY A 162 -15.44 -1.36 8.50
CA GLY A 162 -16.76 -0.81 8.20
C GLY A 162 -17.27 -1.01 6.77
N LEU A 163 -16.51 -1.66 5.87
CA LEU A 163 -17.03 -2.04 4.56
C LEU A 163 -18.00 -3.23 4.67
N GLU A 164 -19.12 -3.13 3.97
CA GLU A 164 -20.11 -4.21 3.90
C GLU A 164 -19.69 -5.36 2.96
N THR A 165 -18.74 -5.09 2.08
CA THR A 165 -18.27 -6.07 1.08
C THR A 165 -16.80 -5.83 0.76
N GLY A 166 -16.01 -6.91 0.73
CA GLY A 166 -14.58 -6.86 0.49
C GLY A 166 -14.18 -6.50 -0.94
N ASP A 167 -15.10 -6.63 -1.90
CA ASP A 167 -14.85 -6.29 -3.31
C ASP A 167 -14.99 -4.79 -3.64
N ARG A 168 -15.24 -3.94 -2.64
CA ARG A 168 -15.37 -2.48 -2.80
C ARG A 168 -14.33 -1.68 -2.05
N CYS A 169 -13.18 -2.26 -1.81
CA CYS A 169 -12.06 -1.55 -1.21
C CYS A 169 -11.55 -0.46 -2.16
N ASP A 170 -11.36 0.74 -1.66
CA ASP A 170 -10.87 1.90 -2.40
C ASP A 170 -9.43 2.27 -2.03
N VAL A 171 -8.74 1.44 -1.26
CA VAL A 171 -7.32 1.63 -0.93
C VAL A 171 -6.47 1.49 -2.19
N ASN A 172 -5.61 2.46 -2.44
CA ASN A 172 -4.75 2.52 -3.61
C ASN A 172 -3.68 1.43 -3.61
N MET A 173 -3.33 0.95 -4.80
CA MET A 173 -2.24 -0.01 -4.97
C MET A 173 -0.95 0.71 -5.34
N HIS A 174 0.02 0.71 -4.44
CA HIS A 174 1.34 1.28 -4.68
C HIS A 174 2.16 0.40 -5.65
N ILE A 175 2.64 1.01 -6.73
CA ILE A 175 3.59 0.39 -7.67
C ILE A 175 5.03 0.72 -7.25
N ILE A 176 5.26 1.98 -6.82
CA ILE A 176 6.54 2.48 -6.32
C ILE A 176 6.26 3.40 -5.14
N ARG A 177 6.92 3.15 -4.03
CA ARG A 177 6.98 4.06 -2.89
C ARG A 177 8.36 4.71 -2.81
N TYR A 178 8.45 5.84 -2.11
CA TYR A 178 9.73 6.52 -1.92
C TYR A 178 10.76 5.65 -1.17
N ALA A 179 10.30 4.78 -0.27
CA ALA A 179 11.14 3.77 0.36
C ALA A 179 11.86 2.87 -0.65
N ASP A 180 11.25 2.56 -1.81
CA ASP A 180 11.88 1.77 -2.86
C ASP A 180 13.08 2.51 -3.47
N ALA A 181 12.97 3.84 -3.63
CA ALA A 181 14.08 4.65 -4.15
C ALA A 181 15.28 4.67 -3.21
N ILE A 182 15.03 4.67 -1.89
CA ILE A 182 16.09 4.66 -0.87
C ILE A 182 16.76 3.29 -0.78
N LEU A 183 16.01 2.21 -0.97
CA LEU A 183 16.50 0.83 -0.83
C LEU A 183 17.21 0.31 -2.07
N MET A 184 16.97 0.87 -3.24
CA MET A 184 17.63 0.54 -4.50
C MET A 184 18.99 1.20 -4.65
#